data_36be4d0a62d97269befec9baaa3f0f99
#
_entry.id   36be4d0a62d97269befec9baaa3f0f99
#
_cell.length_a   1.000
_cell.length_b   1.000
_cell.length_c   1.000
_cell.angle_alpha   90.00
_cell.angle_beta   90.00
_cell.angle_gamma   90.00
#
_symmetry.space_group_name_H-M   'P 1'
#
loop_
_entity.id
_entity.type
_entity.pdbx_description
1 polymer ?
#
loop_
_entity_poly.entity_id
_entity_poly.type
_entity_poly.pdbx_seq_one_letter_code
_entity_poly.pdbx_strand_id
1 'polypeptide(L)'
;MEIIMPMAGLSTRFPGMRPKYTLTTHDGHMMWEKSILPLIKRHHVTIGLLEEHEQAYPIIEYANDLFGDKVRTVTLKTRTKGPADTVFQLLQQANIAPDTEIFIKDCDSFFEHDHHKGNYVCVTSMKEHDVLKRVGAKSFVTTNDQDTILRIVEKEIVSDTFCVGGYKFESAGEFMEVYQQLEEQGEVFVSHVIDHMLQDKKIFSAVRVREYADVGTAEDWHEYNDKSCIFCDLDGTLFRAQHRKDFGKPPELLPKNAEIIRREMARGSRVIFTTARPERVRRHIEQQLAGFGFGGCELICGLPNTKRILINDYNEANPYPRAIAINLIRNQDDLGNFL
;
A
#
# COMPACT_ATOMS: atom_id res chain seq x y z
N MET A 1 -5.83 -21.90 -7.50
CA MET A 1 -4.88 -20.88 -8.02
C MET A 1 -3.84 -20.64 -6.93
N GLU A 2 -2.59 -20.60 -7.30
CA GLU A 2 -1.45 -20.29 -6.42
C GLU A 2 -1.00 -18.84 -6.67
N ILE A 3 -0.79 -18.09 -5.60
CA ILE A 3 -0.21 -16.74 -5.70
C ILE A 3 1.31 -16.87 -5.64
N ILE A 4 2.01 -16.27 -6.58
CA ILE A 4 3.48 -16.26 -6.62
C ILE A 4 3.96 -14.85 -6.38
N MET A 5 4.72 -14.63 -5.32
CA MET A 5 5.27 -13.32 -4.98
C MET A 5 6.80 -13.32 -5.03
N PRO A 6 7.40 -12.77 -6.09
CA PRO A 6 8.84 -12.67 -6.22
C PRO A 6 9.40 -11.52 -5.36
N MET A 7 10.15 -11.84 -4.29
CA MET A 7 10.74 -10.87 -3.37
C MET A 7 12.28 -10.95 -3.31
N ALA A 8 12.90 -11.52 -4.32
CA ALA A 8 14.36 -11.72 -4.37
C ALA A 8 15.15 -10.53 -4.95
N GLY A 9 14.54 -9.36 -5.06
CA GLY A 9 15.19 -8.16 -5.57
C GLY A 9 16.05 -7.45 -4.52
N LEU A 10 17.09 -6.72 -4.99
CA LEU A 10 18.05 -6.00 -4.14
C LEU A 10 17.54 -4.73 -3.46
N SER A 11 16.32 -4.32 -3.75
CA SER A 11 15.74 -3.07 -3.22
C SER A 11 16.59 -1.82 -3.49
N THR A 12 17.27 -1.74 -4.63
CA THR A 12 18.20 -0.65 -4.99
C THR A 12 17.55 0.74 -4.98
N ARG A 13 16.23 0.80 -5.13
CA ARG A 13 15.43 2.03 -5.03
C ARG A 13 15.13 2.46 -3.59
N PHE A 14 15.68 1.74 -2.61
CA PHE A 14 15.58 2.01 -1.16
C PHE A 14 16.97 2.08 -0.54
N PRO A 15 17.78 3.09 -0.91
CA PRO A 15 19.18 3.18 -0.49
C PRO A 15 19.30 3.34 1.03
N GLY A 16 20.18 2.53 1.64
CA GLY A 16 20.43 2.57 3.10
C GLY A 16 19.31 1.97 3.95
N MET A 17 18.26 1.41 3.33
CA MET A 17 17.15 0.76 4.04
C MET A 17 17.28 -0.77 3.99
N ARG A 18 16.60 -1.46 4.90
CA ARG A 18 16.41 -2.91 4.83
C ARG A 18 15.64 -3.30 3.55
N PRO A 19 15.59 -4.59 3.16
CA PRO A 19 14.88 -5.01 1.96
C PRO A 19 13.45 -4.47 1.94
N LYS A 20 13.02 -3.85 0.83
CA LYS A 20 11.78 -3.08 0.75
C LYS A 20 10.55 -3.83 1.27
N TYR A 21 10.44 -5.11 0.95
CA TYR A 21 9.30 -5.92 1.33
C TYR A 21 9.16 -6.10 2.85
N THR A 22 10.25 -5.92 3.63
CA THR A 22 10.23 -5.95 5.10
C THR A 22 9.84 -4.61 5.73
N LEU A 23 9.73 -3.53 4.95
CA LEU A 23 9.37 -2.21 5.45
C LEU A 23 7.91 -2.20 5.92
N THR A 24 7.67 -1.56 7.05
CA THR A 24 6.36 -1.52 7.70
C THR A 24 5.55 -0.33 7.21
N THR A 25 4.32 -0.56 6.77
CA THR A 25 3.36 0.48 6.39
C THR A 25 2.73 1.13 7.63
N HIS A 26 2.10 2.29 7.45
CA HIS A 26 1.50 3.08 8.54
C HIS A 26 0.45 2.32 9.37
N ASP A 27 -0.16 1.28 8.82
CA ASP A 27 -1.16 0.42 9.48
C ASP A 27 -0.54 -0.83 10.14
N GLY A 28 0.79 -0.91 10.19
CA GLY A 28 1.52 -1.91 10.95
C GLY A 28 1.89 -3.18 10.18
N HIS A 29 1.44 -3.33 8.92
CA HIS A 29 1.78 -4.48 8.09
C HIS A 29 3.12 -4.31 7.38
N MET A 30 3.87 -5.39 7.18
CA MET A 30 4.99 -5.35 6.23
C MET A 30 4.46 -5.15 4.80
N MET A 31 5.28 -4.58 3.93
CA MET A 31 4.90 -4.29 2.53
C MET A 31 4.40 -5.56 1.80
N TRP A 32 5.13 -6.67 1.91
CA TRP A 32 4.72 -7.93 1.29
C TRP A 32 3.41 -8.48 1.88
N GLU A 33 3.27 -8.43 3.21
CA GLU A 33 2.09 -8.86 3.93
C GLU A 33 0.86 -8.10 3.44
N LYS A 34 0.92 -6.76 3.46
CA LYS A 34 -0.17 -5.90 2.98
C LYS A 34 -0.60 -6.22 1.55
N SER A 35 0.38 -6.52 0.69
CA SER A 35 0.12 -6.84 -0.71
C SER A 35 -0.71 -8.11 -0.91
N ILE A 36 -0.62 -9.09 0.00
CA ILE A 36 -1.36 -10.36 -0.09
C ILE A 36 -2.65 -10.42 0.73
N LEU A 37 -2.88 -9.50 1.67
CA LEU A 37 -4.05 -9.54 2.54
C LEU A 37 -5.39 -9.72 1.80
N PRO A 38 -5.65 -9.10 0.63
CA PRO A 38 -6.88 -9.34 -0.12
C PRO A 38 -6.99 -10.76 -0.68
N LEU A 39 -5.87 -11.45 -0.90
CA LEU A 39 -5.77 -12.70 -1.64
C LEU A 39 -5.70 -13.93 -0.74
N ILE A 40 -5.00 -13.85 0.40
CA ILE A 40 -4.64 -14.99 1.26
C ILE A 40 -5.83 -15.70 1.89
N LYS A 41 -6.97 -15.02 2.00
CA LYS A 41 -8.20 -15.65 2.52
C LYS A 41 -8.68 -16.82 1.65
N ARG A 42 -8.43 -16.76 0.34
CA ARG A 42 -8.95 -17.71 -0.66
C ARG A 42 -7.86 -18.53 -1.36
N HIS A 43 -6.60 -18.14 -1.26
CA HIS A 43 -5.50 -18.72 -2.03
C HIS A 43 -4.31 -19.03 -1.14
N HIS A 44 -3.49 -19.98 -1.55
CA HIS A 44 -2.15 -20.17 -1.01
C HIS A 44 -1.20 -19.20 -1.70
N VAL A 45 -0.13 -18.83 -1.00
CA VAL A 45 0.87 -17.87 -1.46
C VAL A 45 2.25 -18.50 -1.35
N THR A 46 2.98 -18.52 -2.45
CA THR A 46 4.40 -18.88 -2.46
C THR A 46 5.22 -17.60 -2.56
N ILE A 47 6.00 -17.29 -1.53
CA ILE A 47 6.91 -16.14 -1.49
C ILE A 47 8.35 -16.58 -1.68
N GLY A 48 9.12 -15.80 -2.44
CA GLY A 48 10.52 -16.06 -2.70
C GLY A 48 11.42 -14.96 -2.20
N LEU A 49 12.41 -15.30 -1.40
CA LEU A 49 13.34 -14.35 -0.80
C LEU A 49 14.79 -14.84 -0.92
N LEU A 50 15.74 -13.91 -0.85
CA LEU A 50 17.15 -14.25 -0.83
C LEU A 50 17.55 -14.81 0.55
N GLU A 51 18.42 -15.82 0.55
CA GLU A 51 18.96 -16.41 1.78
C GLU A 51 19.65 -15.37 2.66
N GLU A 52 20.41 -14.44 2.07
CA GLU A 52 21.07 -13.34 2.79
C GLU A 52 20.06 -12.42 3.50
N HIS A 53 18.86 -12.24 2.95
CA HIS A 53 17.81 -11.45 3.57
C HIS A 53 17.13 -12.21 4.70
N GLU A 54 16.91 -13.52 4.55
CA GLU A 54 16.31 -14.35 5.60
C GLU A 54 17.23 -14.47 6.83
N GLN A 55 18.54 -14.57 6.61
CA GLN A 55 19.52 -14.58 7.71
C GLN A 55 19.52 -13.28 8.52
N ALA A 56 19.25 -12.14 7.87
CA ALA A 56 19.21 -10.83 8.52
C ALA A 56 17.83 -10.49 9.12
N TYR A 57 16.77 -11.01 8.52
CA TYR A 57 15.37 -10.70 8.85
C TYR A 57 14.55 -12.00 8.76
N PRO A 58 14.10 -12.59 9.89
CA PRO A 58 13.45 -13.91 9.94
C PRO A 58 12.01 -13.86 9.39
N ILE A 59 11.89 -13.71 8.06
CA ILE A 59 10.59 -13.59 7.36
C ILE A 59 9.84 -14.92 7.37
N ILE A 60 10.57 -16.05 7.31
CA ILE A 60 9.95 -17.39 7.32
C ILE A 60 9.21 -17.62 8.63
N GLU A 61 9.84 -17.33 9.76
CA GLU A 61 9.23 -17.46 11.08
C GLU A 61 7.99 -16.54 11.17
N TYR A 62 8.14 -15.29 10.80
CA TYR A 62 7.04 -14.32 10.80
C TYR A 62 5.87 -14.74 9.90
N ALA A 63 6.14 -15.24 8.69
CA ALA A 63 5.10 -15.71 7.77
C ALA A 63 4.35 -16.93 8.33
N ASN A 64 5.08 -17.88 8.95
CA ASN A 64 4.50 -19.05 9.58
C ASN A 64 3.62 -18.68 10.78
N ASP A 65 4.06 -17.74 11.61
CA ASP A 65 3.30 -17.28 12.78
C ASP A 65 1.98 -16.60 12.38
N LEU A 66 2.00 -15.80 11.31
CA LEU A 66 0.81 -15.07 10.87
C LEU A 66 -0.16 -15.91 10.04
N PHE A 67 0.36 -16.76 9.14
CA PHE A 67 -0.43 -17.36 8.08
C PHE A 67 -0.38 -18.89 8.04
N GLY A 68 0.50 -19.50 8.84
CA GLY A 68 0.65 -20.96 8.89
C GLY A 68 0.92 -21.55 7.51
N ASP A 69 0.20 -22.59 7.16
CA ASP A 69 0.29 -23.32 5.90
C ASP A 69 -0.22 -22.54 4.66
N LYS A 70 -0.83 -21.38 4.86
CA LYS A 70 -1.29 -20.50 3.77
C LYS A 70 -0.14 -19.85 3.01
N VAL A 71 1.00 -19.65 3.65
CA VAL A 71 2.19 -19.06 3.02
C VAL A 71 3.30 -20.10 2.98
N ARG A 72 3.73 -20.45 1.78
CA ARG A 72 4.94 -21.23 1.52
C ARG A 72 6.09 -20.29 1.24
N THR A 73 7.23 -20.55 1.84
CA THR A 73 8.45 -19.76 1.61
C THR A 73 9.47 -20.57 0.81
N VAL A 74 10.11 -19.93 -0.15
CA VAL A 74 11.21 -20.48 -0.95
C VAL A 74 12.42 -19.55 -0.80
N THR A 75 13.53 -20.09 -0.35
CA THR A 75 14.78 -19.36 -0.17
C THR A 75 15.71 -19.56 -1.35
N LEU A 76 16.06 -18.47 -2.02
CA LEU A 76 16.96 -18.47 -3.16
C LEU A 76 18.39 -18.18 -2.69
N LYS A 77 19.33 -19.06 -3.02
CA LYS A 77 20.75 -18.95 -2.63
C LYS A 77 21.49 -17.85 -3.38
N THR A 78 21.07 -17.57 -4.60
CA THR A 78 21.70 -16.60 -5.49
C THR A 78 20.68 -15.63 -6.04
N ARG A 79 21.16 -14.47 -6.44
CA ARG A 79 20.36 -13.46 -7.13
C ARG A 79 19.85 -13.99 -8.45
N THR A 80 18.64 -13.67 -8.77
CA THR A 80 18.01 -14.01 -10.04
C THR A 80 18.35 -12.99 -11.12
N LYS A 81 18.17 -13.38 -12.39
CA LYS A 81 18.43 -12.53 -13.57
C LYS A 81 17.38 -11.43 -13.73
N GLY A 82 16.20 -11.56 -13.10
CA GLY A 82 15.09 -10.62 -13.20
C GLY A 82 13.81 -11.14 -12.57
N PRO A 83 12.70 -10.38 -12.63
CA PRO A 83 11.44 -10.77 -12.00
C PRO A 83 10.87 -12.09 -12.54
N ALA A 84 10.90 -12.32 -13.86
CA ALA A 84 10.42 -13.57 -14.45
C ALA A 84 11.28 -14.77 -14.06
N ASP A 85 12.59 -14.59 -13.92
CA ASP A 85 13.50 -15.63 -13.43
C ASP A 85 13.16 -16.00 -11.96
N THR A 86 12.88 -15.00 -11.14
CA THR A 86 12.45 -15.27 -9.76
C THR A 86 11.19 -16.13 -9.75
N VAL A 87 10.19 -15.77 -10.53
CA VAL A 87 8.95 -16.56 -10.64
C VAL A 87 9.23 -17.98 -11.10
N PHE A 88 10.03 -18.16 -12.16
CA PHE A 88 10.41 -19.47 -12.67
C PHE A 88 11.07 -20.35 -11.60
N GLN A 89 12.05 -19.80 -10.86
CA GLN A 89 12.72 -20.54 -9.79
C GLN A 89 11.75 -20.90 -8.64
N LEU A 90 10.81 -20.02 -8.31
CA LEU A 90 9.78 -20.31 -7.31
C LEU A 90 8.87 -21.45 -7.73
N LEU A 91 8.41 -21.43 -8.97
CA LEU A 91 7.56 -22.50 -9.53
C LEU A 91 8.26 -23.85 -9.50
N GLN A 92 9.55 -23.88 -9.86
CA GLN A 92 10.37 -25.11 -9.81
C GLN A 92 10.60 -25.60 -8.39
N GLN A 93 11.10 -24.73 -7.49
CA GLN A 93 11.51 -25.14 -6.13
C GLN A 93 10.31 -25.45 -5.23
N ALA A 94 9.17 -24.80 -5.45
CA ALA A 94 7.93 -25.11 -4.77
C ALA A 94 7.19 -26.33 -5.37
N ASN A 95 7.72 -26.93 -6.46
CA ASN A 95 7.11 -28.05 -7.18
C ASN A 95 5.65 -27.75 -7.57
N ILE A 96 5.39 -26.56 -8.10
CA ILE A 96 4.05 -26.19 -8.59
C ILE A 96 3.75 -27.00 -9.86
N ALA A 97 2.60 -27.67 -9.86
CA ALA A 97 2.20 -28.49 -11.01
C ALA A 97 1.99 -27.63 -12.27
N PRO A 98 2.40 -28.11 -13.47
CA PRO A 98 2.32 -27.33 -14.71
C PRO A 98 0.92 -26.83 -15.07
N ASP A 99 -0.13 -27.56 -14.71
CA ASP A 99 -1.54 -27.23 -14.94
C ASP A 99 -2.13 -26.31 -13.89
N THR A 100 -1.34 -25.87 -12.90
CA THR A 100 -1.81 -24.97 -11.85
C THR A 100 -1.98 -23.55 -12.40
N GLU A 101 -3.16 -22.97 -12.19
CA GLU A 101 -3.35 -21.52 -12.37
C GLU A 101 -2.49 -20.74 -11.38
N ILE A 102 -1.75 -19.74 -11.86
CA ILE A 102 -0.92 -18.88 -11.02
C ILE A 102 -1.31 -17.41 -11.15
N PHE A 103 -1.15 -16.66 -10.05
CA PHE A 103 -1.26 -15.21 -10.04
C PHE A 103 0.05 -14.63 -9.49
N ILE A 104 0.82 -13.99 -10.35
CA ILE A 104 2.05 -13.31 -9.98
C ILE A 104 1.66 -11.95 -9.38
N LYS A 105 2.15 -11.66 -8.18
CA LYS A 105 1.84 -10.43 -7.45
C LYS A 105 3.12 -9.74 -6.98
N ASP A 106 3.32 -8.49 -7.40
CA ASP A 106 4.42 -7.67 -6.90
C ASP A 106 4.17 -7.27 -5.43
N CYS A 107 5.23 -7.30 -4.61
CA CYS A 107 5.14 -7.01 -3.19
C CYS A 107 5.00 -5.51 -2.85
N ASP A 108 5.28 -4.63 -3.81
CA ASP A 108 5.35 -3.17 -3.67
C ASP A 108 4.21 -2.41 -4.35
N SER A 109 3.11 -3.11 -4.61
CA SER A 109 1.88 -2.50 -5.12
C SER A 109 0.67 -3.02 -4.35
N PHE A 110 -0.21 -2.14 -3.95
CA PHE A 110 -1.43 -2.47 -3.22
C PHE A 110 -2.63 -2.16 -4.10
N PHE A 111 -3.55 -3.11 -4.23
CA PHE A 111 -4.79 -2.92 -4.99
C PHE A 111 -5.79 -4.03 -4.69
N GLU A 112 -7.05 -3.77 -5.00
CA GLU A 112 -8.11 -4.76 -5.05
C GLU A 112 -8.54 -5.02 -6.49
N HIS A 113 -8.86 -6.27 -6.82
CA HIS A 113 -9.41 -6.64 -8.11
C HIS A 113 -10.35 -7.83 -7.99
N ASP A 114 -11.21 -7.97 -8.98
CA ASP A 114 -12.04 -9.15 -9.13
C ASP A 114 -11.33 -10.19 -9.97
N HIS A 115 -11.38 -11.46 -9.54
CA HIS A 115 -10.79 -12.56 -10.30
C HIS A 115 -11.62 -12.88 -11.53
N HIS A 116 -10.98 -12.98 -12.67
CA HIS A 116 -11.56 -13.36 -13.95
C HIS A 116 -11.04 -14.72 -14.41
N LYS A 117 -11.80 -15.38 -15.28
CA LYS A 117 -11.34 -16.59 -16.01
C LYS A 117 -10.34 -16.16 -17.09
N GLY A 118 -9.48 -17.12 -17.49
CA GLY A 118 -8.46 -16.87 -18.51
C GLY A 118 -7.22 -16.16 -17.96
N ASN A 119 -6.29 -15.86 -18.88
CA ASN A 119 -5.14 -15.04 -18.56
C ASN A 119 -5.54 -13.58 -18.48
N TYR A 120 -4.98 -12.83 -17.53
CA TYR A 120 -5.23 -11.40 -17.44
C TYR A 120 -4.07 -10.63 -16.77
N VAL A 121 -4.07 -9.34 -17.03
CA VAL A 121 -3.16 -8.37 -16.40
C VAL A 121 -3.99 -7.35 -15.63
N CYS A 122 -3.61 -7.12 -14.38
CA CYS A 122 -4.18 -6.06 -13.55
C CYS A 122 -3.64 -4.70 -14.01
N VAL A 123 -4.55 -3.76 -14.29
CA VAL A 123 -4.23 -2.46 -14.88
C VAL A 123 -4.98 -1.32 -14.21
N THR A 124 -4.43 -0.11 -14.35
CA THR A 124 -5.13 1.15 -14.06
C THR A 124 -4.81 2.19 -15.15
N SER A 125 -5.50 3.32 -15.13
CA SER A 125 -5.27 4.40 -16.08
C SER A 125 -4.52 5.56 -15.45
N MET A 126 -3.62 6.19 -16.21
CA MET A 126 -2.96 7.45 -15.81
C MET A 126 -3.98 8.56 -15.47
N LYS A 127 -5.18 8.52 -16.06
CA LYS A 127 -6.24 9.49 -15.82
C LYS A 127 -6.93 9.35 -14.46
N GLU A 128 -6.75 8.21 -13.79
CA GLU A 128 -7.33 7.93 -12.48
C GLU A 128 -6.41 8.38 -11.32
N HIS A 129 -5.22 8.92 -11.65
CA HIS A 129 -4.22 9.33 -10.68
C HIS A 129 -3.76 10.77 -10.94
N ASP A 130 -3.94 11.66 -9.97
CA ASP A 130 -3.60 13.09 -10.10
C ASP A 130 -2.09 13.33 -10.28
N VAL A 131 -1.27 12.47 -9.70
CA VAL A 131 0.19 12.53 -9.82
C VAL A 131 0.77 11.12 -9.95
N LEU A 132 1.18 10.75 -11.16
CA LEU A 132 1.96 9.54 -11.38
C LEU A 132 3.44 9.89 -11.48
N LYS A 133 4.18 9.57 -10.43
CA LYS A 133 5.63 9.63 -10.46
C LYS A 133 6.15 8.41 -11.24
N ARG A 134 7.17 8.63 -12.08
CA ARG A 134 7.91 7.56 -12.78
C ARG A 134 7.05 6.63 -13.67
N VAL A 135 6.08 7.19 -14.34
CA VAL A 135 5.21 6.47 -15.29
C VAL A 135 6.04 5.66 -16.30
N GLY A 136 7.15 6.21 -16.81
CA GLY A 136 8.04 5.53 -17.75
C GLY A 136 8.78 4.30 -17.21
N ALA A 137 8.62 3.93 -15.93
CA ALA A 137 9.16 2.70 -15.36
C ALA A 137 8.13 1.55 -15.28
N LYS A 138 6.94 1.75 -15.83
CA LYS A 138 5.84 0.76 -15.85
C LYS A 138 5.75 0.06 -17.19
N SER A 139 5.12 -1.12 -17.19
CA SER A 139 4.70 -1.77 -18.45
C SER A 139 3.34 -1.22 -18.86
N PHE A 140 3.15 -0.91 -20.12
CA PHE A 140 1.92 -0.36 -20.69
C PHE A 140 1.21 -1.37 -21.57
N VAL A 141 -0.12 -1.32 -21.63
CA VAL A 141 -0.93 -2.17 -22.50
C VAL A 141 -1.78 -1.35 -23.44
N THR A 142 -1.96 -1.86 -24.68
CA THR A 142 -3.02 -1.41 -25.56
C THR A 142 -4.11 -2.47 -25.62
N THR A 143 -5.37 -2.06 -25.60
CA THR A 143 -6.53 -2.95 -25.60
C THR A 143 -7.48 -2.63 -26.73
N ASN A 144 -8.35 -3.59 -27.08
CA ASN A 144 -9.52 -3.34 -27.90
C ASN A 144 -10.72 -2.94 -27.03
N ASP A 145 -11.88 -2.72 -27.66
CA ASP A 145 -13.14 -2.32 -26.98
C ASP A 145 -13.70 -3.38 -26.00
N GLN A 146 -13.14 -4.59 -25.99
CA GLN A 146 -13.53 -5.70 -25.12
C GLN A 146 -12.48 -5.93 -24.01
N ASP A 147 -11.62 -4.95 -23.73
CA ASP A 147 -10.51 -5.04 -22.79
C ASP A 147 -9.53 -6.21 -23.09
N THR A 148 -9.50 -6.74 -24.31
CA THR A 148 -8.49 -7.72 -24.72
C THR A 148 -7.19 -7.00 -25.00
N ILE A 149 -6.08 -7.47 -24.40
CA ILE A 149 -4.76 -6.90 -24.59
C ILE A 149 -4.26 -7.26 -25.99
N LEU A 150 -3.92 -6.25 -26.77
CA LEU A 150 -3.34 -6.36 -28.10
C LEU A 150 -1.81 -6.32 -28.07
N ARG A 151 -1.26 -5.55 -27.12
CA ARG A 151 0.18 -5.37 -26.96
C ARG A 151 0.49 -5.02 -25.51
N ILE A 152 1.62 -5.49 -25.00
CA ILE A 152 2.21 -5.08 -23.73
C ILE A 152 3.67 -4.66 -23.99
N VAL A 153 4.08 -3.53 -23.41
CA VAL A 153 5.42 -2.97 -23.62
C VAL A 153 6.05 -2.57 -22.31
N GLU A 154 7.27 -3.03 -22.05
CA GLU A 154 8.02 -2.73 -20.85
C GLU A 154 8.67 -1.35 -20.96
N LYS A 155 8.43 -0.47 -19.96
CA LYS A 155 9.08 0.84 -19.82
C LYS A 155 8.92 1.80 -21.01
N GLU A 156 7.86 1.66 -21.79
CA GLU A 156 7.54 2.53 -22.92
C GLU A 156 6.06 2.92 -22.86
N ILE A 157 5.76 4.22 -22.89
CA ILE A 157 4.39 4.75 -22.83
C ILE A 157 3.75 4.62 -24.21
N VAL A 158 2.91 3.61 -24.39
CA VAL A 158 2.17 3.35 -25.63
C VAL A 158 0.66 3.61 -25.50
N SER A 159 0.20 3.87 -24.31
CA SER A 159 -1.22 4.16 -23.99
C SER A 159 -1.33 4.91 -22.65
N ASP A 160 -2.53 5.17 -22.18
CA ASP A 160 -2.79 5.67 -20.82
C ASP A 160 -3.00 4.56 -19.78
N THR A 161 -2.96 3.29 -20.20
CA THR A 161 -3.23 2.13 -19.35
C THR A 161 -1.94 1.37 -19.05
N PHE A 162 -1.64 1.15 -17.77
CA PHE A 162 -0.41 0.51 -17.33
C PHE A 162 -0.65 -0.63 -16.33
N CYS A 163 0.32 -1.55 -16.25
CA CYS A 163 0.30 -2.70 -15.36
C CYS A 163 0.64 -2.30 -13.93
N VAL A 164 -0.10 -2.87 -12.97
CA VAL A 164 0.03 -2.56 -11.54
C VAL A 164 0.73 -3.66 -10.72
N GLY A 165 1.36 -4.64 -11.39
CA GLY A 165 2.08 -5.72 -10.72
C GLY A 165 1.18 -6.88 -10.27
N GLY A 166 0.17 -7.18 -11.08
CA GLY A 166 -0.69 -8.37 -10.93
C GLY A 166 -0.91 -9.04 -12.28
N TYR A 167 -0.54 -10.34 -12.40
CA TYR A 167 -0.57 -11.07 -13.66
C TYR A 167 -1.08 -12.49 -13.45
N LYS A 168 -2.19 -12.86 -14.08
CA LYS A 168 -2.72 -14.23 -14.02
C LYS A 168 -2.36 -15.03 -15.28
N PHE A 169 -1.92 -16.26 -15.04
CA PHE A 169 -1.71 -17.28 -16.05
C PHE A 169 -2.55 -18.52 -15.73
N GLU A 170 -3.19 -19.10 -16.72
CA GLU A 170 -3.96 -20.34 -16.57
C GLU A 170 -3.07 -21.57 -16.34
N SER A 171 -1.78 -21.48 -16.68
CA SER A 171 -0.83 -22.59 -16.56
C SER A 171 0.55 -22.08 -16.12
N ALA A 172 1.04 -22.61 -15.00
CA ALA A 172 2.42 -22.43 -14.56
C ALA A 172 3.41 -23.00 -15.58
N GLY A 173 3.07 -24.14 -16.22
CA GLY A 173 3.87 -24.78 -17.24
C GLY A 173 4.09 -23.90 -18.46
N GLU A 174 3.02 -23.29 -18.98
CA GLU A 174 3.14 -22.35 -20.12
C GLU A 174 4.04 -21.15 -19.79
N PHE A 175 3.91 -20.59 -18.58
CA PHE A 175 4.81 -19.53 -18.14
C PHE A 175 6.27 -19.98 -18.14
N MET A 176 6.55 -21.17 -17.58
CA MET A 176 7.91 -21.70 -17.48
C MET A 176 8.51 -22.00 -18.86
N GLU A 177 7.74 -22.59 -19.77
CA GLU A 177 8.16 -22.90 -21.14
C GLU A 177 8.53 -21.61 -21.89
N VAL A 178 7.71 -20.59 -21.85
CA VAL A 178 7.98 -19.32 -22.52
C VAL A 178 9.17 -18.60 -21.86
N TYR A 179 9.28 -18.59 -20.52
CA TYR A 179 10.44 -18.02 -19.86
C TYR A 179 11.75 -18.67 -20.32
N GLN A 180 11.81 -20.02 -20.44
CA GLN A 180 13.00 -20.75 -20.92
C GLN A 180 13.41 -20.35 -22.33
N GLN A 181 12.47 -19.97 -23.18
CA GLN A 181 12.79 -19.47 -24.55
C GLN A 181 13.40 -18.06 -24.51
N LEU A 182 13.10 -17.28 -23.45
CA LEU A 182 13.54 -15.89 -23.33
C LEU A 182 14.77 -15.69 -22.43
N GLU A 183 15.14 -16.68 -21.61
CA GLU A 183 16.12 -16.53 -20.52
C GLU A 183 17.53 -16.11 -20.96
N GLU A 184 17.90 -16.36 -22.22
CA GLU A 184 19.19 -15.96 -22.79
C GLU A 184 19.24 -14.47 -23.17
N GLN A 185 18.10 -13.77 -23.20
CA GLN A 185 18.00 -12.35 -23.59
C GLN A 185 18.44 -11.38 -22.49
N GLY A 186 18.84 -11.89 -21.31
CA GLY A 186 19.25 -11.08 -20.16
C GLY A 186 18.14 -10.89 -19.12
N GLU A 187 17.87 -9.67 -18.67
CA GLU A 187 16.81 -9.39 -17.70
C GLU A 187 15.42 -9.55 -18.35
N VAL A 188 14.69 -10.60 -17.96
CA VAL A 188 13.34 -10.87 -18.45
C VAL A 188 12.30 -10.41 -17.42
N PHE A 189 11.39 -9.54 -17.86
CA PHE A 189 10.22 -9.12 -17.10
C PHE A 189 9.01 -10.01 -17.37
N VAL A 190 8.03 -10.03 -16.48
CA VAL A 190 6.78 -10.77 -16.70
C VAL A 190 6.04 -10.27 -17.95
N SER A 191 6.14 -8.98 -18.24
CA SER A 191 5.61 -8.36 -19.48
C SER A 191 6.21 -8.95 -20.75
N HIS A 192 7.50 -9.32 -20.75
CA HIS A 192 8.12 -9.98 -21.92
C HIS A 192 7.56 -11.38 -22.16
N VAL A 193 7.29 -12.15 -21.07
CA VAL A 193 6.63 -13.45 -21.16
C VAL A 193 5.23 -13.29 -21.76
N ILE A 194 4.47 -12.30 -21.29
CA ILE A 194 3.12 -12.02 -21.81
C ILE A 194 3.19 -11.59 -23.28
N ASP A 195 4.12 -10.69 -23.65
CA ASP A 195 4.26 -10.25 -25.05
C ASP A 195 4.55 -11.44 -25.98
N HIS A 196 5.44 -12.36 -25.59
CA HIS A 196 5.72 -13.58 -26.34
C HIS A 196 4.47 -14.47 -26.48
N MET A 197 3.72 -14.66 -25.38
CA MET A 197 2.46 -15.42 -25.41
C MET A 197 1.38 -14.77 -26.29
N LEU A 198 1.32 -13.44 -26.36
CA LEU A 198 0.42 -12.72 -27.27
C LEU A 198 0.79 -12.96 -28.73
N GLN A 199 2.09 -13.02 -29.06
CA GLN A 199 2.57 -13.38 -30.41
C GLN A 199 2.15 -14.81 -30.77
N ASP A 200 2.13 -15.73 -29.81
CA ASP A 200 1.61 -17.10 -29.95
C ASP A 200 0.07 -17.19 -29.89
N LYS A 201 -0.61 -16.04 -30.03
CA LYS A 201 -2.09 -15.93 -30.05
C LYS A 201 -2.79 -16.34 -28.75
N LYS A 202 -2.08 -16.36 -27.62
CA LYS A 202 -2.74 -16.46 -26.32
C LYS A 202 -3.49 -15.18 -26.01
N ILE A 203 -4.64 -15.31 -25.39
CA ILE A 203 -5.51 -14.19 -25.08
C ILE A 203 -5.26 -13.75 -23.64
N PHE A 204 -5.04 -12.46 -23.45
CA PHE A 204 -5.00 -11.80 -22.14
C PHE A 204 -6.03 -10.69 -22.07
N SER A 205 -6.73 -10.56 -20.94
CA SER A 205 -7.63 -9.47 -20.67
C SER A 205 -6.98 -8.42 -19.76
N ALA A 206 -7.32 -7.16 -19.93
CA ALA A 206 -6.98 -6.11 -18.99
C ALA A 206 -8.06 -6.04 -17.90
N VAL A 207 -7.68 -6.25 -16.64
CA VAL A 207 -8.60 -6.18 -15.49
C VAL A 207 -8.29 -4.92 -14.69
N ARG A 208 -9.25 -3.99 -14.65
CA ARG A 208 -9.09 -2.75 -13.88
C ARG A 208 -9.12 -3.04 -12.39
N VAL A 209 -8.19 -2.40 -11.67
CA VAL A 209 -8.09 -2.51 -10.22
C VAL A 209 -8.76 -1.33 -9.52
N ARG A 210 -9.02 -1.50 -8.22
CA ARG A 210 -9.46 -0.48 -7.29
C ARG A 210 -8.38 -0.21 -6.24
N GLU A 211 -8.40 0.97 -5.63
CA GLU A 211 -7.52 1.34 -4.49
C GLU A 211 -6.02 1.13 -4.74
N TYR A 212 -5.57 1.44 -5.96
CA TYR A 212 -4.18 1.26 -6.32
C TYR A 212 -3.25 2.23 -5.59
N ALA A 213 -2.21 1.68 -4.97
CA ALA A 213 -1.09 2.42 -4.43
C ALA A 213 0.24 1.76 -4.83
N ASP A 214 1.16 2.55 -5.38
CA ASP A 214 2.53 2.15 -5.70
C ASP A 214 3.46 2.57 -4.57
N VAL A 215 4.23 1.65 -4.04
CA VAL A 215 5.23 1.90 -3.00
C VAL A 215 6.61 1.35 -3.42
N GLY A 216 6.85 1.32 -4.71
CA GLY A 216 8.04 0.72 -5.33
C GLY A 216 9.34 1.52 -5.19
N THR A 217 9.32 2.72 -4.59
CA THR A 217 10.50 3.51 -4.28
C THR A 217 10.44 4.05 -2.85
N ALA A 218 11.58 4.46 -2.30
CA ALA A 218 11.63 5.07 -0.98
C ALA A 218 10.74 6.32 -0.89
N GLU A 219 10.69 7.14 -1.95
CA GLU A 219 9.84 8.33 -2.01
C GLU A 219 8.35 7.98 -1.97
N ASP A 220 7.91 7.04 -2.83
CA ASP A 220 6.51 6.58 -2.88
C ASP A 220 6.10 5.92 -1.55
N TRP A 221 7.01 5.15 -0.96
CA TRP A 221 6.79 4.51 0.34
C TRP A 221 6.66 5.54 1.48
N HIS A 222 7.51 6.58 1.49
CA HIS A 222 7.41 7.67 2.47
C HIS A 222 6.09 8.42 2.30
N GLU A 223 5.69 8.76 1.07
CA GLU A 223 4.43 9.44 0.80
C GLU A 223 3.21 8.59 1.21
N TYR A 224 3.26 7.29 0.92
CA TYR A 224 2.21 6.35 1.37
C TYR A 224 2.08 6.29 2.88
N ASN A 225 3.19 6.42 3.60
CA ASN A 225 3.26 6.39 5.06
C ASN A 225 3.18 7.77 5.73
N ASP A 226 3.14 8.84 4.95
CA ASP A 226 2.98 10.22 5.46
C ASP A 226 1.56 10.46 5.96
N LYS A 227 1.20 9.70 7.01
CA LYS A 227 -0.08 9.76 7.68
C LYS A 227 0.15 9.89 9.17
N SER A 228 -0.59 10.80 9.77
CA SER A 228 -0.45 11.11 11.18
C SER A 228 -1.60 10.55 12.02
N CYS A 229 -1.33 10.27 13.28
CA CYS A 229 -2.36 10.16 14.30
C CYS A 229 -2.44 11.50 15.04
N ILE A 230 -3.44 12.30 14.69
CA ILE A 230 -3.57 13.68 15.16
C ILE A 230 -4.45 13.71 16.40
N PHE A 231 -3.90 14.11 17.55
CA PHE A 231 -4.66 14.42 18.74
C PHE A 231 -5.03 15.92 18.73
N CYS A 232 -6.24 16.23 18.27
CA CYS A 232 -6.69 17.60 18.09
C CYS A 232 -7.55 18.06 19.28
N ASP A 233 -7.13 19.10 19.99
CA ASP A 233 -7.95 19.75 21.00
C ASP A 233 -9.14 20.49 20.37
N LEU A 234 -10.27 20.57 21.07
CA LEU A 234 -11.48 21.22 20.58
C LEU A 234 -11.53 22.70 20.91
N ASP A 235 -11.42 23.04 22.19
CA ASP A 235 -11.76 24.37 22.68
C ASP A 235 -10.63 25.39 22.54
N GLY A 236 -10.71 26.23 21.55
CA GLY A 236 -9.68 27.22 21.20
C GLY A 236 -8.76 26.75 20.10
N THR A 237 -8.99 25.54 19.54
CA THR A 237 -8.20 24.91 18.48
C THR A 237 -9.05 24.59 17.24
N LEU A 238 -10.09 23.76 17.39
CA LEU A 238 -11.08 23.48 16.33
C LEU A 238 -12.29 24.40 16.43
N PHE A 239 -12.72 24.62 17.66
CA PHE A 239 -13.81 25.53 17.98
C PHE A 239 -13.28 26.74 18.75
N ARG A 240 -13.91 27.90 18.55
CA ARG A 240 -13.70 29.05 19.43
C ARG A 240 -14.04 28.66 20.87
N ALA A 241 -13.17 28.95 21.80
CA ALA A 241 -13.35 28.58 23.21
C ALA A 241 -14.65 29.14 23.76
N GLN A 242 -15.46 28.28 24.37
CA GLN A 242 -16.73 28.62 25.00
C GLN A 242 -16.60 28.64 26.50
N HIS A 243 -17.45 29.46 27.15
CA HIS A 243 -17.60 29.40 28.61
C HIS A 243 -18.38 28.12 28.99
N ARG A 244 -18.12 27.54 30.17
CA ARG A 244 -18.75 26.28 30.63
C ARG A 244 -20.29 26.29 30.57
N LYS A 245 -20.92 27.44 30.85
CA LYS A 245 -22.37 27.62 30.76
C LYS A 245 -22.95 27.51 29.35
N ASP A 246 -22.09 27.65 28.34
CA ASP A 246 -22.47 27.68 26.94
C ASP A 246 -22.14 26.37 26.20
N PHE A 247 -21.61 25.34 26.87
CA PHE A 247 -21.26 24.05 26.25
C PHE A 247 -22.44 23.32 25.57
N GLY A 248 -23.67 23.66 25.90
CA GLY A 248 -24.88 23.19 25.23
C GLY A 248 -25.26 23.95 23.96
N LYS A 249 -24.59 25.07 23.65
CA LYS A 249 -24.85 25.86 22.46
C LYS A 249 -23.96 25.38 21.31
N PRO A 250 -24.39 25.58 20.04
CA PRO A 250 -23.51 25.31 18.88
C PRO A 250 -22.20 26.10 19.01
N PRO A 251 -21.04 25.46 18.86
CA PRO A 251 -19.77 26.16 18.88
C PRO A 251 -19.54 26.90 17.56
N GLU A 252 -18.75 27.98 17.64
CA GLU A 252 -18.21 28.63 16.43
C GLU A 252 -16.99 27.86 15.96
N LEU A 253 -17.04 27.36 14.72
CA LEU A 253 -15.92 26.65 14.09
C LEU A 253 -14.79 27.63 13.75
N LEU A 254 -13.54 27.21 13.88
CA LEU A 254 -12.37 27.87 13.29
C LEU A 254 -12.15 27.26 11.91
N PRO A 255 -12.56 27.95 10.81
CA PRO A 255 -12.75 27.32 9.52
C PRO A 255 -11.45 26.86 8.85
N LYS A 256 -10.35 27.62 8.99
CA LYS A 256 -9.04 27.25 8.39
C LYS A 256 -8.45 26.04 9.11
N ASN A 257 -8.50 26.00 10.43
CA ASN A 257 -8.05 24.86 11.21
C ASN A 257 -8.86 23.61 10.86
N ALA A 258 -10.19 23.75 10.71
CA ALA A 258 -11.07 22.66 10.32
C ALA A 258 -10.77 22.14 8.89
N GLU A 259 -10.43 23.03 7.96
CA GLU A 259 -10.05 22.65 6.60
C GLU A 259 -8.74 21.83 6.61
N ILE A 260 -7.74 22.23 7.37
CA ILE A 260 -6.50 21.48 7.53
C ILE A 260 -6.77 20.07 8.08
N ILE A 261 -7.58 19.97 9.14
CA ILE A 261 -7.93 18.66 9.72
C ILE A 261 -8.67 17.78 8.70
N ARG A 262 -9.61 18.34 7.91
CA ARG A 262 -10.28 17.58 6.85
C ARG A 262 -9.32 17.14 5.75
N ARG A 263 -8.37 17.99 5.36
CA ARG A 263 -7.34 17.64 4.39
C ARG A 263 -6.49 16.46 4.88
N GLU A 264 -6.07 16.50 6.14
CA GLU A 264 -5.32 15.40 6.75
C GLU A 264 -6.14 14.09 6.82
N MET A 265 -7.41 14.19 7.18
CA MET A 265 -8.32 13.03 7.14
C MET A 265 -8.49 12.47 5.72
N ALA A 266 -8.63 13.34 4.72
CA ALA A 266 -8.74 12.92 3.32
C ALA A 266 -7.46 12.22 2.81
N ARG A 267 -6.28 12.58 3.35
CA ARG A 267 -5.01 11.89 3.12
C ARG A 267 -4.89 10.55 3.85
N GLY A 268 -5.86 10.22 4.73
CA GLY A 268 -5.89 9.00 5.52
C GLY A 268 -5.24 9.11 6.91
N SER A 269 -4.93 10.31 7.39
CA SER A 269 -4.53 10.53 8.79
C SER A 269 -5.70 10.23 9.72
N ARG A 270 -5.40 9.60 10.87
CA ARG A 270 -6.38 9.33 11.93
C ARG A 270 -6.49 10.55 12.84
N VAL A 271 -7.70 11.02 13.09
CA VAL A 271 -7.94 12.14 13.99
C VAL A 271 -8.67 11.67 15.23
N ILE A 272 -8.11 12.01 16.40
CA ILE A 272 -8.67 11.78 17.71
C ILE A 272 -8.92 13.16 18.34
N PHE A 273 -10.18 13.52 18.51
CA PHE A 273 -10.51 14.76 19.18
C PHE A 273 -10.37 14.63 20.68
N THR A 274 -9.83 15.65 21.32
CA THR A 274 -9.59 15.67 22.77
C THR A 274 -10.21 16.91 23.39
N THR A 275 -10.77 16.79 24.59
CA THR A 275 -11.34 17.96 25.28
C THR A 275 -11.37 17.78 26.81
N ALA A 276 -11.27 18.86 27.51
CA ALA A 276 -11.54 18.93 28.95
C ALA A 276 -13.04 18.97 29.29
N ARG A 277 -13.92 19.06 28.29
CA ARG A 277 -15.38 18.99 28.53
C ARG A 277 -15.73 17.65 29.17
N PRO A 278 -16.63 17.62 30.17
CA PRO A 278 -16.89 16.38 30.90
C PRO A 278 -17.62 15.34 30.06
N GLU A 279 -17.43 14.06 30.40
CA GLU A 279 -18.01 12.90 29.70
C GLU A 279 -19.54 12.98 29.53
N ARG A 280 -20.27 13.58 30.49
CA ARG A 280 -21.73 13.74 30.41
C ARG A 280 -22.21 14.53 29.19
N VAL A 281 -21.36 15.32 28.54
CA VAL A 281 -21.71 16.08 27.32
C VAL A 281 -21.17 15.45 26.02
N ARG A 282 -20.58 14.26 26.08
CA ARG A 282 -20.01 13.53 24.92
C ARG A 282 -20.96 13.51 23.73
N ARG A 283 -22.20 13.01 23.90
CA ARG A 283 -23.17 12.89 22.80
C ARG A 283 -23.44 14.22 22.10
N HIS A 284 -23.45 15.30 22.87
CA HIS A 284 -23.65 16.63 22.31
C HIS A 284 -22.46 17.09 21.47
N ILE A 285 -21.22 16.80 21.93
CA ILE A 285 -20.00 17.10 21.18
C ILE A 285 -19.95 16.28 19.90
N GLU A 286 -20.27 14.98 19.95
CA GLU A 286 -20.31 14.10 18.77
C GLU A 286 -21.31 14.60 17.73
N GLN A 287 -22.48 15.09 18.16
CA GLN A 287 -23.46 15.72 17.25
C GLN A 287 -22.92 17.02 16.63
N GLN A 288 -22.24 17.85 17.42
CA GLN A 288 -21.60 19.06 16.91
C GLN A 288 -20.52 18.73 15.88
N LEU A 289 -19.63 17.78 16.19
CA LEU A 289 -18.59 17.31 15.28
C LEU A 289 -19.18 16.74 13.98
N ALA A 290 -20.23 15.93 14.07
CA ALA A 290 -20.93 15.38 12.90
C ALA A 290 -21.53 16.49 12.02
N GLY A 291 -22.12 17.52 12.62
CA GLY A 291 -22.65 18.68 11.91
C GLY A 291 -21.59 19.50 11.15
N PHE A 292 -20.33 19.41 11.56
CA PHE A 292 -19.18 20.02 10.89
C PHE A 292 -18.41 19.07 9.98
N GLY A 293 -18.92 17.84 9.74
CA GLY A 293 -18.29 16.87 8.83
C GLY A 293 -17.21 16.01 9.50
N PHE A 294 -17.16 15.95 10.83
CA PHE A 294 -16.24 15.11 11.60
C PHE A 294 -16.95 13.92 12.29
N GLY A 295 -18.05 13.45 11.69
CA GLY A 295 -18.79 12.30 12.23
C GLY A 295 -17.96 11.02 12.18
N GLY A 296 -18.07 10.19 13.23
CA GLY A 296 -17.33 8.93 13.33
C GLY A 296 -15.89 9.04 13.84
N CYS A 297 -15.37 10.26 14.04
CA CYS A 297 -14.06 10.45 14.66
C CYS A 297 -14.08 10.04 16.14
N GLU A 298 -12.94 9.54 16.61
CA GLU A 298 -12.76 9.26 18.04
C GLU A 298 -12.74 10.54 18.85
N LEU A 299 -13.30 10.46 20.08
CA LEU A 299 -13.39 11.58 21.00
C LEU A 299 -12.97 11.14 22.40
N ILE A 300 -12.05 11.88 23.02
CA ILE A 300 -11.65 11.71 24.41
C ILE A 300 -12.14 12.92 25.20
N CYS A 301 -13.12 12.71 26.07
CA CYS A 301 -13.67 13.72 26.96
C CYS A 301 -13.07 13.66 28.38
N GLY A 302 -13.28 14.70 29.16
CA GLY A 302 -12.93 14.72 30.56
C GLY A 302 -11.44 14.79 30.86
N LEU A 303 -10.62 15.14 29.89
CA LEU A 303 -9.19 15.28 30.12
C LEU A 303 -8.91 16.43 31.13
N PRO A 304 -7.94 16.27 32.04
CA PRO A 304 -7.51 17.35 32.91
C PRO A 304 -7.06 18.57 32.10
N ASN A 305 -7.39 19.76 32.57
CA ASN A 305 -6.92 21.01 31.96
C ASN A 305 -5.47 21.30 32.37
N THR A 306 -4.57 20.41 31.98
CA THR A 306 -3.14 20.42 32.30
C THR A 306 -2.31 20.18 31.05
N LYS A 307 -1.00 20.29 31.17
CA LYS A 307 -0.03 19.93 30.15
C LYS A 307 -0.25 18.47 29.73
N ARG A 308 -0.27 18.20 28.42
CA ARG A 308 -0.28 16.85 27.83
C ARG A 308 1.15 16.40 27.56
N ILE A 309 1.45 15.14 27.83
CA ILE A 309 2.75 14.52 27.58
C ILE A 309 2.50 13.29 26.71
N LEU A 310 3.16 13.21 25.56
CA LEU A 310 3.23 12.03 24.71
C LEU A 310 4.56 11.34 24.97
N ILE A 311 4.55 10.03 25.17
CA ILE A 311 5.73 9.23 25.39
C ILE A 311 5.75 8.17 24.30
N ASN A 312 6.74 8.24 23.42
CA ASN A 312 6.97 7.28 22.33
C ASN A 312 8.40 6.77 22.40
N ASP A 313 8.65 5.62 21.78
CA ASP A 313 9.99 5.13 21.54
C ASP A 313 10.71 5.99 20.48
N TYR A 314 12.01 5.90 20.48
CA TYR A 314 12.88 6.44 19.44
C TYR A 314 13.80 5.32 18.94
N ASN A 315 13.94 5.20 17.63
CA ASN A 315 14.83 4.23 17.02
C ASN A 315 15.84 4.97 16.12
N GLU A 316 17.14 4.78 16.38
CA GLU A 316 18.22 5.39 15.59
C GLU A 316 18.20 4.99 14.11
N ALA A 317 17.67 3.78 13.79
CA ALA A 317 17.48 3.33 12.41
C ALA A 317 16.32 4.04 11.70
N ASN A 318 15.47 4.78 12.46
CA ASN A 318 14.41 5.62 11.94
C ASN A 318 14.43 6.97 12.69
N PRO A 319 15.31 7.90 12.29
CA PRO A 319 15.62 9.11 13.04
C PRO A 319 14.52 10.19 13.01
N TYR A 320 13.33 9.88 12.49
CA TYR A 320 12.21 10.83 12.47
C TYR A 320 11.54 10.89 13.85
N PRO A 321 11.24 12.12 14.36
CA PRO A 321 10.51 12.26 15.61
C PRO A 321 9.12 11.61 15.47
N ARG A 322 8.75 10.77 16.45
CA ARG A 322 7.43 10.12 16.48
C ARG A 322 6.33 10.95 17.13
N ALA A 323 6.67 12.12 17.63
CA ALA A 323 5.71 13.06 18.17
C ALA A 323 6.13 14.49 17.85
N ILE A 324 5.15 15.28 17.40
CA ILE A 324 5.27 16.72 17.20
C ILE A 324 4.20 17.37 18.06
N ALA A 325 4.58 18.41 18.82
CA ALA A 325 3.63 19.21 19.60
C ALA A 325 3.45 20.58 18.96
N ILE A 326 2.23 20.86 18.48
CA ILE A 326 1.84 22.17 17.94
C ILE A 326 1.01 22.88 19.00
N ASN A 327 1.46 24.04 19.44
CA ASN A 327 0.76 24.88 20.41
C ASN A 327 0.27 26.16 19.73
N LEU A 328 -1.00 26.19 19.36
CA LEU A 328 -1.65 27.36 18.80
C LEU A 328 -2.00 28.35 19.89
N ILE A 329 -1.98 29.63 19.56
CA ILE A 329 -2.58 30.64 20.42
C ILE A 329 -4.10 30.42 20.42
N ARG A 330 -4.70 30.44 21.58
CA ARG A 330 -6.14 30.17 21.76
C ARG A 330 -7.00 31.00 20.80
N ASN A 331 -7.89 30.34 20.07
CA ASN A 331 -8.81 30.91 19.07
C ASN A 331 -8.11 31.45 17.80
N GLN A 332 -6.83 31.23 17.59
CA GLN A 332 -6.21 31.49 16.30
C GLN A 332 -6.57 30.42 15.29
N ASP A 333 -6.75 30.85 14.05
CA ASP A 333 -7.15 30.01 12.90
C ASP A 333 -5.98 29.91 11.92
N ASP A 334 -4.85 29.38 12.38
CA ASP A 334 -3.55 29.39 11.70
C ASP A 334 -2.80 28.06 11.72
N LEU A 335 -3.51 26.95 11.95
CA LEU A 335 -2.95 25.60 11.98
C LEU A 335 -2.16 25.26 10.68
N GLY A 336 -2.57 25.82 9.55
CA GLY A 336 -1.90 25.62 8.26
C GLY A 336 -0.45 26.13 8.18
N ASN A 337 0.02 26.86 9.19
CA ASN A 337 1.44 27.25 9.28
C ASN A 337 2.33 26.12 9.84
N PHE A 338 1.72 25.01 10.33
CA PHE A 338 2.40 23.93 11.06
C PHE A 338 2.16 22.53 10.46
N LEU A 339 1.09 22.38 9.64
CA LEU A 339 0.69 21.12 8.98
C LEU A 339 0.45 21.31 7.49
#